data_fff5e1ad0010c877b04743a3a074015d
#
_entry.id   fff5e1ad0010c877b04743a3a074015d
#
_cell.length_a   1.000
_cell.length_b   1.000
_cell.length_c   1.000
_cell.angle_alpha   90.00
_cell.angle_beta   90.00
_cell.angle_gamma   90.00
#
_symmetry.space_group_name_H-M   'P 1'
#
loop_
_entity.id
_entity.type
_entity.pdbx_description
1 polymer ?
#
loop_
_entity_poly.entity_id
_entity_poly.type
_entity_poly.pdbx_seq_one_letter_code
_entity_poly.pdbx_strand_id
1 'polypeptide(L)'
;MKNDGMDEMNIREYLENHKLLTDGAMGTYFDTVEKENYICSEEANITNPSLVRQIHKNYVKNGAQLLRSNTFLANRETLLSLQQKRAEQFQNVSLKELVTKGYRLAEEVAREAYSESYPVFPAADIGPILEGKESEETDILQQYYEICDSFLEAGADIFVLETFPDTQYVLKMAEYIRKICPEAFIIGQFSLTPTGYSRTGFHYKTILRDAVQSGLLDGAGLNCGIGAAHMKRFLEAYIEEYGVPEDMILTALPNCGYPQIVRGHVIYSDSVTYFGEKIKEVSELGVRALGGCCGTTPEYIGEIYRTLFQAE
;
A
#
# COMPACT_ATOMS: atom_id res chain seq x y z
N MET A 1 -24.24 -2.58 -8.22
CA MET A 1 -25.24 -1.57 -8.60
C MET A 1 -24.59 -0.23 -8.31
N LYS A 2 -24.01 0.43 -9.34
CA LYS A 2 -23.54 1.81 -9.20
C LYS A 2 -24.75 2.66 -8.84
N ASN A 3 -24.66 3.40 -7.73
CA ASN A 3 -25.72 4.29 -7.28
C ASN A 3 -25.89 5.44 -8.29
N ASP A 4 -27.14 5.69 -8.69
CA ASP A 4 -27.50 6.80 -9.55
C ASP A 4 -27.16 8.15 -8.90
N GLY A 5 -26.24 8.91 -9.53
CA GLY A 5 -26.31 10.37 -9.50
C GLY A 5 -25.25 11.18 -8.81
N MET A 6 -24.06 10.63 -8.46
CA MET A 6 -22.86 11.44 -8.27
C MET A 6 -21.73 10.79 -9.06
N ASP A 7 -21.18 11.50 -10.03
CA ASP A 7 -19.88 11.11 -10.62
C ASP A 7 -18.83 11.28 -9.52
N GLU A 8 -18.46 10.18 -8.87
CA GLU A 8 -17.35 10.17 -7.91
C GLU A 8 -16.09 10.61 -8.67
N MET A 9 -15.34 11.56 -8.11
CA MET A 9 -14.10 12.06 -8.70
C MET A 9 -13.13 10.91 -8.97
N ASN A 10 -12.63 10.80 -10.20
CA ASN A 10 -11.65 9.82 -10.59
C ASN A 10 -10.28 10.18 -9.99
N ILE A 11 -9.50 9.20 -9.51
CA ILE A 11 -8.18 9.42 -8.92
C ILE A 11 -7.20 10.09 -9.90
N ARG A 12 -7.30 9.84 -11.22
CA ARG A 12 -6.47 10.51 -12.24
C ARG A 12 -6.80 11.99 -12.32
N GLU A 13 -8.10 12.34 -12.38
CA GLU A 13 -8.56 13.74 -12.37
C GLU A 13 -8.10 14.46 -11.11
N TYR A 14 -8.21 13.80 -9.94
CA TYR A 14 -7.71 14.36 -8.68
C TYR A 14 -6.21 14.64 -8.76
N LEU A 15 -5.44 13.69 -9.27
CA LEU A 15 -3.99 13.79 -9.39
C LEU A 15 -3.51 14.78 -10.46
N GLU A 16 -4.34 15.31 -11.34
CA GLU A 16 -3.93 16.38 -12.26
C GLU A 16 -3.47 17.63 -11.50
N ASN A 17 -4.16 17.99 -10.44
CA ASN A 17 -3.96 19.25 -9.72
C ASN A 17 -3.55 19.05 -8.24
N HIS A 18 -3.63 17.83 -7.70
CA HIS A 18 -3.42 17.57 -6.27
C HIS A 18 -2.37 16.49 -6.03
N LYS A 19 -1.76 16.54 -4.87
CA LYS A 19 -0.98 15.43 -4.30
C LYS A 19 -1.94 14.47 -3.60
N LEU A 20 -1.53 13.21 -3.47
CA LEU A 20 -2.30 12.17 -2.80
C LEU A 20 -1.64 11.79 -1.48
N LEU A 21 -2.38 11.91 -0.39
CA LEU A 21 -1.93 11.41 0.91
C LEU A 21 -2.48 9.99 1.11
N THR A 22 -1.60 9.00 1.18
CA THR A 22 -1.99 7.62 1.50
C THR A 22 -2.02 7.43 3.01
N ASP A 23 -2.62 6.33 3.44
CA ASP A 23 -2.55 5.89 4.82
C ASP A 23 -1.13 5.47 5.25
N GLY A 24 -1.01 5.03 6.50
CA GLY A 24 0.20 4.47 7.10
C GLY A 24 0.15 2.95 7.21
N ALA A 25 0.89 2.42 8.19
CA ALA A 25 0.98 1.00 8.43
C ALA A 25 -0.34 0.38 8.88
N MET A 26 -0.80 -0.69 8.22
CA MET A 26 -1.88 -1.51 8.75
C MET A 26 -1.35 -2.45 9.85
N GLY A 27 -0.46 -3.38 9.54
CA GLY A 27 -0.03 -4.43 10.47
C GLY A 27 0.62 -3.88 11.75
N THR A 28 1.66 -3.04 11.64
CA THR A 28 2.34 -2.52 12.84
C THR A 28 1.46 -1.59 13.68
N TYR A 29 0.51 -0.87 13.09
CA TYR A 29 -0.46 -0.09 13.85
C TYR A 29 -1.52 -0.99 14.49
N PHE A 30 -1.99 -2.02 13.80
CA PHE A 30 -2.86 -3.05 14.34
C PHE A 30 -2.30 -3.63 15.63
N ASP A 31 -1.02 -4.02 15.66
CA ASP A 31 -0.33 -4.56 16.85
C ASP A 31 -0.27 -3.56 18.03
N THR A 32 -0.43 -2.26 17.78
CA THR A 32 -0.45 -1.25 18.86
C THR A 32 -1.83 -1.09 19.48
N VAL A 33 -2.90 -1.27 18.70
CA VAL A 33 -4.29 -1.05 19.15
C VAL A 33 -4.96 -2.33 19.60
N GLU A 34 -4.50 -3.49 19.11
CA GLU A 34 -5.02 -4.80 19.46
C GLU A 34 -4.05 -5.54 20.39
N LYS A 35 -4.59 -6.15 21.45
CA LYS A 35 -3.80 -6.87 22.45
C LYS A 35 -4.04 -8.38 22.43
N GLU A 36 -5.02 -8.83 21.67
CA GLU A 36 -5.25 -10.26 21.47
C GLU A 36 -4.18 -10.87 20.56
N ASN A 37 -3.99 -12.17 20.65
CA ASN A 37 -2.99 -12.89 19.88
C ASN A 37 -3.52 -13.22 18.48
N TYR A 38 -3.43 -12.27 17.55
CA TYR A 38 -3.69 -12.47 16.13
C TYR A 38 -2.47 -13.09 15.43
N ILE A 39 -2.70 -13.85 14.37
CA ILE A 39 -1.63 -14.41 13.53
C ILE A 39 -1.14 -13.33 12.56
N CYS A 40 -2.07 -12.55 12.01
CA CYS A 40 -1.82 -11.39 11.16
C CYS A 40 -3.05 -10.45 11.23
N SER A 41 -2.93 -9.23 10.74
CA SER A 41 -4.04 -8.27 10.73
C SER A 41 -5.21 -8.73 9.85
N GLU A 42 -4.96 -9.51 8.81
CA GLU A 42 -5.99 -10.05 7.90
C GLU A 42 -6.96 -11.02 8.57
N GLU A 43 -6.53 -11.67 9.67
CA GLU A 43 -7.44 -12.47 10.52
C GLU A 43 -8.65 -11.64 10.96
N ALA A 44 -8.45 -10.37 11.26
CA ALA A 44 -9.50 -9.46 11.72
C ALA A 44 -10.51 -9.08 10.63
N ASN A 45 -10.21 -9.27 9.36
CA ASN A 45 -11.20 -9.08 8.28
C ASN A 45 -12.44 -9.97 8.48
N ILE A 46 -12.24 -11.12 9.12
CA ILE A 46 -13.27 -12.12 9.41
C ILE A 46 -13.73 -12.03 10.84
N THR A 47 -12.80 -11.97 11.81
CA THR A 47 -13.10 -12.13 13.25
C THR A 47 -13.44 -10.82 13.94
N ASN A 48 -12.89 -9.69 13.47
CA ASN A 48 -13.11 -8.37 14.06
C ASN A 48 -13.12 -7.23 13.01
N PRO A 49 -14.07 -7.24 12.05
CA PRO A 49 -14.12 -6.24 10.99
C PRO A 49 -14.33 -4.81 11.50
N SER A 50 -14.90 -4.64 12.70
CA SER A 50 -15.07 -3.32 13.33
C SER A 50 -13.73 -2.67 13.68
N LEU A 51 -12.74 -3.45 14.11
CA LEU A 51 -11.40 -2.97 14.39
C LEU A 51 -10.70 -2.49 13.12
N VAL A 52 -10.76 -3.28 12.03
CA VAL A 52 -10.18 -2.89 10.74
C VAL A 52 -10.80 -1.59 10.23
N ARG A 53 -12.13 -1.46 10.27
CA ARG A 53 -12.81 -0.19 9.95
C ARG A 53 -12.35 0.96 10.82
N GLN A 54 -12.17 0.72 12.12
CA GLN A 54 -11.71 1.76 13.04
C GLN A 54 -10.29 2.25 12.69
N ILE A 55 -9.41 1.34 12.28
CA ILE A 55 -8.06 1.69 11.82
C ILE A 55 -8.13 2.57 10.56
N HIS A 56 -8.88 2.17 9.53
CA HIS A 56 -9.08 2.99 8.34
C HIS A 56 -9.69 4.37 8.69
N LYS A 57 -10.71 4.43 9.54
CA LYS A 57 -11.29 5.70 10.02
C LYS A 57 -10.29 6.58 10.75
N ASN A 58 -9.36 6.00 11.51
CA ASN A 58 -8.32 6.76 12.17
C ASN A 58 -7.36 7.40 11.16
N TYR A 59 -7.01 6.71 10.07
CA TYR A 59 -6.20 7.28 8.99
C TYR A 59 -6.94 8.39 8.25
N VAL A 60 -8.20 8.21 7.88
CA VAL A 60 -9.03 9.24 7.23
C VAL A 60 -9.13 10.49 8.11
N LYS A 61 -9.38 10.36 9.41
CA LYS A 61 -9.45 11.49 10.36
C LYS A 61 -8.13 12.28 10.43
N ASN A 62 -7.02 11.65 10.05
CA ASN A 62 -5.70 12.26 10.00
C ASN A 62 -5.28 12.65 8.56
N GLY A 63 -6.23 12.69 7.63
CA GLY A 63 -6.00 13.24 6.31
C GLY A 63 -5.65 12.22 5.23
N ALA A 64 -5.72 10.91 5.48
CA ALA A 64 -5.52 9.92 4.42
C ALA A 64 -6.63 9.97 3.36
N GLN A 65 -6.23 9.97 2.09
CA GLN A 65 -7.11 9.98 0.93
C GLN A 65 -7.05 8.68 0.13
N LEU A 66 -5.99 7.89 0.26
CA LEU A 66 -5.92 6.53 -0.27
C LEU A 66 -5.83 5.55 0.89
N LEU A 67 -6.79 4.64 0.97
CA LEU A 67 -6.84 3.57 1.97
C LEU A 67 -6.44 2.24 1.32
N ARG A 68 -5.27 1.71 1.68
CA ARG A 68 -4.86 0.36 1.29
C ARG A 68 -5.66 -0.65 2.10
N SER A 69 -6.32 -1.58 1.42
CA SER A 69 -7.10 -2.63 2.10
C SER A 69 -6.23 -3.49 3.02
N ASN A 70 -6.82 -4.08 4.05
CA ASN A 70 -6.09 -4.98 4.97
C ASN A 70 -5.93 -6.36 4.33
N THR A 71 -5.08 -6.46 3.28
CA THR A 71 -4.93 -7.65 2.43
C THR A 71 -3.49 -7.91 1.99
N PHE A 72 -2.52 -7.21 2.56
CA PHE A 72 -1.09 -7.34 2.23
C PHE A 72 -0.60 -8.80 2.29
N LEU A 73 -1.00 -9.55 3.32
CA LEU A 73 -0.69 -10.97 3.50
C LEU A 73 -1.85 -11.90 3.10
N ALA A 74 -2.89 -11.42 2.41
CA ALA A 74 -4.01 -12.25 2.01
C ALA A 74 -3.62 -13.17 0.84
N ASN A 75 -2.95 -14.26 1.16
CA ASN A 75 -2.47 -15.29 0.24
C ASN A 75 -2.79 -16.70 0.77
N ARG A 76 -2.54 -17.73 -0.05
CA ARG A 76 -2.86 -19.13 0.28
C ARG A 76 -2.11 -19.62 1.53
N GLU A 77 -0.86 -19.21 1.71
CA GLU A 77 -0.04 -19.63 2.87
C GLU A 77 -0.61 -19.07 4.18
N THR A 78 -0.95 -17.77 4.18
CA THR A 78 -1.61 -17.13 5.32
C THR A 78 -2.97 -17.79 5.61
N LEU A 79 -3.79 -18.02 4.58
CA LEU A 79 -5.07 -18.69 4.75
C LEU A 79 -4.91 -20.10 5.33
N LEU A 80 -3.96 -20.90 4.84
CA LEU A 80 -3.68 -22.23 5.39
C LEU A 80 -3.25 -22.15 6.86
N SER A 81 -2.41 -21.17 7.23
CA SER A 81 -2.02 -20.95 8.62
C SER A 81 -3.22 -20.60 9.50
N LEU A 82 -4.13 -19.75 9.02
CA LEU A 82 -5.37 -19.40 9.70
C LEU A 82 -6.29 -20.61 9.84
N GLN A 83 -6.50 -21.39 8.81
CA GLN A 83 -7.30 -22.62 8.84
C GLN A 83 -6.75 -23.66 9.82
N GLN A 84 -5.45 -23.78 9.94
CA GLN A 84 -4.81 -24.70 10.89
C GLN A 84 -4.91 -24.24 12.34
N LYS A 85 -4.75 -22.94 12.62
CA LYS A 85 -4.65 -22.37 13.98
C LYS A 85 -5.96 -21.80 14.50
N ARG A 86 -6.92 -21.50 13.62
CA ARG A 86 -8.23 -20.88 13.87
C ARG A 86 -9.36 -21.62 13.14
N ALA A 87 -9.34 -22.95 13.17
CA ALA A 87 -10.23 -23.80 12.40
C ALA A 87 -11.73 -23.44 12.54
N GLU A 88 -12.18 -23.11 13.77
CA GLU A 88 -13.58 -22.76 14.02
C GLU A 88 -14.07 -21.57 13.16
N GLN A 89 -13.20 -20.58 12.95
CA GLN A 89 -13.54 -19.37 12.19
C GLN A 89 -13.18 -19.48 10.70
N PHE A 90 -12.14 -20.26 10.33
CA PHE A 90 -11.52 -20.22 9.02
C PHE A 90 -11.66 -21.49 8.17
N GLN A 91 -12.15 -22.64 8.70
CA GLN A 91 -12.22 -23.89 7.95
C GLN A 91 -13.00 -23.79 6.60
N ASN A 92 -13.97 -22.88 6.51
CA ASN A 92 -14.79 -22.67 5.32
C ASN A 92 -14.49 -21.33 4.61
N VAL A 93 -13.52 -20.57 5.08
CA VAL A 93 -13.12 -19.28 4.47
C VAL A 93 -12.27 -19.58 3.25
N SER A 94 -12.62 -19.00 2.11
CA SER A 94 -11.82 -19.03 0.88
C SER A 94 -10.86 -17.86 0.80
N LEU A 95 -9.84 -17.96 -0.05
CA LEU A 95 -8.93 -16.84 -0.33
C LEU A 95 -9.69 -15.63 -0.87
N LYS A 96 -10.61 -15.87 -1.81
CA LYS A 96 -11.51 -14.84 -2.34
C LYS A 96 -12.28 -14.12 -1.24
N GLU A 97 -12.83 -14.86 -0.27
CA GLU A 97 -13.59 -14.25 0.83
C GLU A 97 -12.68 -13.39 1.73
N LEU A 98 -11.47 -13.87 2.06
CA LEU A 98 -10.51 -13.13 2.89
C LEU A 98 -10.12 -11.80 2.21
N VAL A 99 -9.77 -11.84 0.92
CA VAL A 99 -9.41 -10.68 0.09
C VAL A 99 -10.59 -9.73 -0.03
N THR A 100 -11.75 -10.23 -0.47
CA THR A 100 -12.93 -9.39 -0.71
C THR A 100 -13.42 -8.69 0.54
N LYS A 101 -13.42 -9.38 1.70
CA LYS A 101 -13.82 -8.76 2.97
C LYS A 101 -12.84 -7.64 3.38
N GLY A 102 -11.54 -7.87 3.26
CA GLY A 102 -10.54 -6.83 3.55
C GLY A 102 -10.73 -5.59 2.68
N TYR A 103 -10.96 -5.77 1.38
CA TYR A 103 -11.22 -4.66 0.46
C TYR A 103 -12.52 -3.90 0.79
N ARG A 104 -13.62 -4.63 1.05
CA ARG A 104 -14.91 -4.01 1.38
C ARG A 104 -14.86 -3.15 2.63
N LEU A 105 -14.04 -3.48 3.62
CA LEU A 105 -13.87 -2.67 4.83
C LEU A 105 -13.22 -1.31 4.52
N ALA A 106 -12.23 -1.27 3.65
CA ALA A 106 -11.63 -0.03 3.18
C ALA A 106 -12.61 0.79 2.31
N GLU A 107 -13.31 0.12 1.37
CA GLU A 107 -14.31 0.73 0.48
C GLU A 107 -15.46 1.35 1.28
N GLU A 108 -16.01 0.66 2.29
CA GLU A 108 -17.07 1.18 3.16
C GLU A 108 -16.63 2.47 3.86
N VAL A 109 -15.41 2.49 4.42
CA VAL A 109 -14.87 3.68 5.10
C VAL A 109 -14.58 4.80 4.11
N ALA A 110 -14.03 4.50 2.95
CA ALA A 110 -13.78 5.50 1.90
C ALA A 110 -15.09 6.16 1.46
N ARG A 111 -16.13 5.37 1.18
CA ARG A 111 -17.45 5.88 0.78
C ARG A 111 -18.12 6.70 1.88
N GLU A 112 -18.03 6.29 3.15
CA GLU A 112 -18.57 7.06 4.28
C GLU A 112 -17.88 8.41 4.46
N ALA A 113 -16.59 8.51 4.07
CA ALA A 113 -15.77 9.70 4.25
C ALA A 113 -15.70 10.61 3.02
N TYR A 114 -16.14 10.11 1.85
CA TYR A 114 -16.05 10.81 0.58
C TYR A 114 -16.76 12.16 0.61
N SER A 115 -16.10 13.18 0.07
CA SER A 115 -16.71 14.44 -0.34
C SER A 115 -16.02 14.96 -1.61
N GLU A 116 -16.71 15.78 -2.41
CA GLU A 116 -16.12 16.37 -3.63
C GLU A 116 -14.85 17.20 -3.34
N SER A 117 -14.83 17.89 -2.21
CA SER A 117 -13.67 18.69 -1.79
C SER A 117 -12.56 17.87 -1.15
N TYR A 118 -12.85 16.65 -0.74
CA TYR A 118 -11.88 15.75 -0.10
C TYR A 118 -12.22 14.29 -0.44
N PRO A 119 -11.84 13.82 -1.62
CA PRO A 119 -12.11 12.44 -2.03
C PRO A 119 -11.24 11.46 -1.23
N VAL A 120 -11.83 10.31 -0.90
CA VAL A 120 -11.13 9.17 -0.29
C VAL A 120 -11.32 7.96 -1.19
N PHE A 121 -10.21 7.33 -1.55
CA PHE A 121 -10.14 6.24 -2.51
C PHE A 121 -9.78 4.91 -1.81
N PRO A 122 -10.54 3.83 -1.99
CA PRO A 122 -10.14 2.51 -1.55
C PRO A 122 -9.19 1.90 -2.57
N ALA A 123 -8.11 1.27 -2.12
CA ALA A 123 -7.16 0.58 -2.98
C ALA A 123 -7.05 -0.91 -2.62
N ALA A 124 -7.08 -1.76 -3.64
CA ALA A 124 -6.73 -3.16 -3.55
C ALA A 124 -5.23 -3.28 -3.25
N ASP A 125 -4.89 -3.78 -2.06
CA ASP A 125 -3.50 -3.89 -1.62
C ASP A 125 -3.00 -5.32 -1.75
N ILE A 126 -1.91 -5.50 -2.51
CA ILE A 126 -1.30 -6.81 -2.80
C ILE A 126 0.17 -6.76 -2.42
N GLY A 127 0.55 -7.58 -1.43
CA GLY A 127 1.94 -7.77 -1.02
C GLY A 127 2.62 -8.95 -1.72
N PRO A 128 3.95 -9.10 -1.56
CA PRO A 128 4.70 -10.19 -2.18
C PRO A 128 4.39 -11.53 -1.49
N ILE A 129 4.11 -12.55 -2.30
CA ILE A 129 4.07 -13.93 -1.85
C ILE A 129 5.52 -14.40 -1.67
N LEU A 130 5.84 -14.94 -0.49
CA LEU A 130 7.18 -15.44 -0.21
C LEU A 130 7.39 -16.75 -0.96
N GLU A 131 8.42 -16.77 -1.81
CA GLU A 131 8.81 -17.99 -2.51
C GLU A 131 9.41 -19.00 -1.53
N GLY A 132 8.77 -20.17 -1.41
CA GLY A 132 9.39 -21.33 -0.77
C GLY A 132 10.43 -21.96 -1.68
N LYS A 133 11.32 -22.79 -1.12
CA LYS A 133 12.36 -23.49 -1.90
C LYS A 133 11.83 -24.41 -3.01
N GLU A 134 10.55 -24.80 -2.94
CA GLU A 134 9.87 -25.73 -3.85
C GLU A 134 8.73 -25.05 -4.63
N SER A 135 8.55 -23.70 -4.49
CA SER A 135 7.48 -22.98 -5.19
C SER A 135 7.86 -22.80 -6.66
N GLU A 136 7.01 -23.25 -7.57
CA GLU A 136 7.15 -22.94 -8.98
C GLU A 136 6.64 -21.53 -9.28
N GLU A 137 7.31 -20.79 -10.16
CA GLU A 137 6.90 -19.43 -10.57
C GLU A 137 5.47 -19.41 -11.11
N THR A 138 5.07 -20.45 -11.83
CA THR A 138 3.72 -20.61 -12.38
C THR A 138 2.64 -20.68 -11.31
N ASP A 139 2.90 -21.35 -10.18
CA ASP A 139 1.96 -21.46 -9.07
C ASP A 139 1.81 -20.14 -8.33
N ILE A 140 2.92 -19.41 -8.14
CA ILE A 140 2.92 -18.08 -7.53
C ILE A 140 2.14 -17.09 -8.40
N LEU A 141 2.39 -17.11 -9.72
CA LEU A 141 1.70 -16.22 -10.66
C LEU A 141 0.20 -16.52 -10.73
N GLN A 142 -0.18 -17.82 -10.74
CA GLN A 142 -1.58 -18.20 -10.70
C GLN A 142 -2.29 -17.72 -9.42
N GLN A 143 -1.59 -17.75 -8.30
CA GLN A 143 -2.13 -17.23 -7.04
C GLN A 143 -2.31 -15.71 -7.08
N TYR A 144 -1.38 -14.96 -7.67
CA TYR A 144 -1.56 -13.52 -7.89
C TYR A 144 -2.77 -13.22 -8.77
N TYR A 145 -3.00 -14.00 -9.83
CA TYR A 145 -4.18 -13.82 -10.67
C TYR A 145 -5.48 -14.11 -9.91
N GLU A 146 -5.53 -15.14 -9.05
CA GLU A 146 -6.66 -15.41 -8.18
C GLU A 146 -6.96 -14.24 -7.21
N ILE A 147 -5.92 -13.61 -6.68
CA ILE A 147 -6.05 -12.42 -5.82
C ILE A 147 -6.56 -11.24 -6.64
N CYS A 148 -6.00 -10.98 -7.82
CA CYS A 148 -6.47 -9.93 -8.72
C CYS A 148 -7.93 -10.12 -9.11
N ASP A 149 -8.34 -11.34 -9.47
CA ASP A 149 -9.74 -11.66 -9.80
C ASP A 149 -10.69 -11.38 -8.64
N SER A 150 -10.25 -11.70 -7.40
CA SER A 150 -11.04 -11.45 -6.20
C SER A 150 -11.31 -9.95 -5.99
N PHE A 151 -10.34 -9.09 -6.29
CA PHE A 151 -10.49 -7.64 -6.23
C PHE A 151 -11.33 -7.10 -7.39
N LEU A 152 -11.06 -7.54 -8.63
CA LEU A 152 -11.78 -7.12 -9.82
C LEU A 152 -13.27 -7.47 -9.73
N GLU A 153 -13.60 -8.67 -9.25
CA GLU A 153 -14.99 -9.08 -9.00
C GLU A 153 -15.64 -8.30 -7.84
N ALA A 154 -14.84 -7.83 -6.89
CA ALA A 154 -15.29 -6.89 -5.86
C ALA A 154 -15.47 -5.45 -6.38
N GLY A 155 -15.08 -5.16 -7.63
CA GLY A 155 -15.23 -3.85 -8.25
C GLY A 155 -14.07 -2.89 -7.95
N ALA A 156 -12.91 -3.39 -7.51
CA ALA A 156 -11.73 -2.57 -7.32
C ALA A 156 -11.21 -2.06 -8.67
N ASP A 157 -10.87 -0.79 -8.72
CA ASP A 157 -10.30 -0.09 -9.87
C ASP A 157 -8.99 0.64 -9.54
N ILE A 158 -8.56 0.65 -8.27
CA ILE A 158 -7.28 1.16 -7.80
C ILE A 158 -6.52 0.01 -7.15
N PHE A 159 -5.27 -0.21 -7.60
CA PHE A 159 -4.41 -1.30 -7.13
C PHE A 159 -3.08 -0.74 -6.62
N VAL A 160 -2.65 -1.20 -5.46
CA VAL A 160 -1.33 -0.96 -4.90
C VAL A 160 -0.61 -2.30 -4.77
N LEU A 161 0.41 -2.49 -5.59
CA LEU A 161 1.28 -3.66 -5.59
C LEU A 161 2.50 -3.29 -4.76
N GLU A 162 2.44 -3.52 -3.43
CA GLU A 162 3.41 -2.92 -2.51
C GLU A 162 4.50 -3.87 -2.01
N THR A 163 5.66 -3.29 -1.69
CA THR A 163 6.79 -3.98 -1.04
C THR A 163 7.44 -5.06 -1.90
N PHE A 164 7.25 -5.01 -3.21
CA PHE A 164 7.88 -5.96 -4.11
C PHE A 164 9.40 -5.72 -4.21
N PRO A 165 10.21 -6.80 -4.36
CA PRO A 165 11.65 -6.64 -4.47
C PRO A 165 12.12 -6.21 -5.88
N ASP A 166 11.29 -6.41 -6.89
CA ASP A 166 11.54 -6.07 -8.30
C ASP A 166 10.24 -6.03 -9.12
N THR A 167 10.36 -5.80 -10.41
CA THR A 167 9.22 -5.62 -11.31
C THR A 167 8.61 -6.91 -11.82
N GLN A 168 9.19 -8.08 -11.57
CA GLN A 168 8.81 -9.35 -12.20
C GLN A 168 7.31 -9.67 -12.08
N TYR A 169 6.79 -9.78 -10.86
CA TYR A 169 5.38 -10.09 -10.64
C TYR A 169 4.49 -8.84 -10.76
N VAL A 170 5.01 -7.67 -10.41
CA VAL A 170 4.29 -6.39 -10.52
C VAL A 170 3.81 -6.16 -11.95
N LEU A 171 4.69 -6.29 -12.94
CA LEU A 171 4.33 -6.06 -14.34
C LEU A 171 3.41 -7.15 -14.90
N LYS A 172 3.56 -8.41 -14.48
CA LYS A 172 2.66 -9.51 -14.87
C LYS A 172 1.24 -9.29 -14.33
N MET A 173 1.11 -8.86 -13.07
CA MET A 173 -0.18 -8.49 -12.48
C MET A 173 -0.78 -7.26 -13.17
N ALA A 174 0.02 -6.23 -13.40
CA ALA A 174 -0.44 -5.01 -14.07
C ALA A 174 -0.97 -5.32 -15.49
N GLU A 175 -0.25 -6.13 -16.27
CA GLU A 175 -0.72 -6.60 -17.57
C GLU A 175 -2.04 -7.38 -17.48
N TYR A 176 -2.16 -8.26 -16.48
CA TYR A 176 -3.37 -9.05 -16.23
C TYR A 176 -4.56 -8.15 -15.88
N ILE A 177 -4.39 -7.23 -14.93
CA ILE A 177 -5.42 -6.28 -14.51
C ILE A 177 -5.87 -5.41 -15.68
N ARG A 178 -4.92 -4.88 -16.48
CA ARG A 178 -5.21 -4.05 -17.66
C ARG A 178 -6.04 -4.78 -18.73
N LYS A 179 -5.87 -6.07 -18.90
CA LYS A 179 -6.67 -6.87 -19.84
C LYS A 179 -8.15 -6.95 -19.44
N ILE A 180 -8.44 -6.91 -18.14
CA ILE A 180 -9.80 -7.05 -17.60
C ILE A 180 -10.41 -5.68 -17.30
N CYS A 181 -9.64 -4.78 -16.72
CA CYS A 181 -10.03 -3.42 -16.36
C CYS A 181 -8.98 -2.42 -16.94
N PRO A 182 -9.13 -2.00 -18.22
CA PRO A 182 -8.17 -1.11 -18.87
C PRO A 182 -7.96 0.23 -18.15
N GLU A 183 -9.00 0.74 -17.49
CA GLU A 183 -9.00 2.02 -16.77
C GLU A 183 -8.51 1.91 -15.32
N ALA A 184 -8.12 0.72 -14.83
CA ALA A 184 -7.61 0.58 -13.48
C ALA A 184 -6.43 1.52 -13.21
N PHE A 185 -6.32 2.08 -12.01
CA PHE A 185 -5.18 2.86 -11.57
C PHE A 185 -4.22 1.95 -10.78
N ILE A 186 -3.01 1.76 -11.29
CA ILE A 186 -2.09 0.75 -10.76
C ILE A 186 -0.79 1.41 -10.28
N ILE A 187 -0.48 1.24 -8.99
CA ILE A 187 0.75 1.71 -8.35
C ILE A 187 1.65 0.51 -8.04
N GLY A 188 2.89 0.53 -8.55
CA GLY A 188 3.94 -0.42 -8.18
C GLY A 188 4.89 0.18 -7.14
N GLN A 189 5.09 -0.49 -6.01
CA GLN A 189 5.96 0.00 -4.94
C GLN A 189 7.00 -1.04 -4.55
N PHE A 190 8.23 -0.58 -4.42
CA PHE A 190 9.40 -1.45 -4.29
C PHE A 190 10.14 -1.23 -2.98
N SER A 191 10.51 -2.33 -2.33
CA SER A 191 11.22 -2.31 -1.05
C SER A 191 12.72 -2.48 -1.23
N LEU A 192 13.47 -1.68 -0.50
CA LEU A 192 14.94 -1.63 -0.58
C LEU A 192 15.60 -1.81 0.78
N THR A 193 16.85 -2.25 0.73
CA THR A 193 17.79 -2.13 1.85
C THR A 193 18.41 -0.72 1.89
N PRO A 194 19.03 -0.30 2.99
CA PRO A 194 19.73 1.00 3.08
C PRO A 194 20.87 1.18 2.07
N THR A 195 21.32 0.11 1.43
CA THR A 195 22.37 0.14 0.40
C THR A 195 21.82 0.48 -1.00
N GLY A 196 20.48 0.59 -1.17
CA GLY A 196 19.83 0.88 -2.45
C GLY A 196 19.59 -0.36 -3.32
N TYR A 197 19.75 -1.57 -2.75
CA TYR A 197 19.45 -2.81 -3.43
C TYR A 197 18.24 -3.50 -2.80
N SER A 198 17.44 -4.15 -3.62
CA SER A 198 16.36 -5.01 -3.16
C SER A 198 16.90 -6.34 -2.62
N ARG A 199 16.03 -7.13 -1.99
CA ARG A 199 16.38 -8.49 -1.50
C ARG A 199 16.74 -9.47 -2.62
N THR A 200 16.29 -9.21 -3.86
CA THR A 200 16.65 -10.00 -5.07
C THR A 200 17.92 -9.49 -5.76
N GLY A 201 18.57 -8.43 -5.21
CA GLY A 201 19.84 -7.91 -5.68
C GLY A 201 19.76 -6.87 -6.80
N PHE A 202 18.55 -6.42 -7.16
CA PHE A 202 18.40 -5.34 -8.13
C PHE A 202 18.60 -3.96 -7.48
N HIS A 203 19.30 -3.07 -8.19
CA HIS A 203 19.50 -1.70 -7.77
C HIS A 203 18.22 -0.87 -8.02
N TYR A 204 17.86 0.03 -7.11
CA TYR A 204 16.62 0.82 -7.17
C TYR A 204 16.44 1.59 -8.48
N LYS A 205 17.52 2.12 -9.08
CA LYS A 205 17.46 2.85 -10.36
C LYS A 205 17.00 1.94 -11.49
N THR A 206 17.46 0.70 -11.52
CA THR A 206 17.02 -0.31 -12.49
C THR A 206 15.54 -0.62 -12.30
N ILE A 207 15.12 -0.88 -11.05
CA ILE A 207 13.73 -1.21 -10.72
C ILE A 207 12.78 -0.07 -11.13
N LEU A 208 13.08 1.17 -10.74
CA LEU A 208 12.23 2.33 -11.06
C LEU A 208 12.22 2.63 -12.56
N ARG A 209 13.38 2.55 -13.25
CA ARG A 209 13.45 2.72 -14.70
C ARG A 209 12.59 1.67 -15.42
N ASP A 210 12.71 0.41 -15.07
CA ASP A 210 11.97 -0.67 -15.71
C ASP A 210 10.46 -0.54 -15.44
N ALA A 211 10.06 -0.12 -14.24
CA ALA A 211 8.68 0.20 -13.89
C ALA A 211 8.13 1.35 -14.75
N VAL A 212 8.85 2.45 -14.86
CA VAL A 212 8.46 3.62 -15.68
C VAL A 212 8.38 3.25 -17.16
N GLN A 213 9.37 2.54 -17.69
CA GLN A 213 9.42 2.18 -19.11
C GLN A 213 8.40 1.12 -19.52
N SER A 214 7.77 0.43 -18.56
CA SER A 214 6.78 -0.61 -18.84
C SER A 214 5.50 -0.08 -19.52
N GLY A 215 5.11 1.16 -19.23
CA GLY A 215 3.83 1.74 -19.66
C GLY A 215 2.59 1.05 -19.08
N LEU A 216 2.75 0.16 -18.09
CA LEU A 216 1.66 -0.59 -17.47
C LEU A 216 1.15 0.01 -16.16
N LEU A 217 1.95 0.86 -15.52
CA LEU A 217 1.69 1.45 -14.21
C LEU A 217 1.31 2.93 -14.35
N ASP A 218 0.44 3.42 -13.48
CA ASP A 218 0.10 4.84 -13.32
C ASP A 218 0.95 5.53 -12.25
N GLY A 219 1.52 4.71 -11.36
CA GLY A 219 2.44 5.17 -10.33
C GLY A 219 3.54 4.16 -10.06
N ALA A 220 4.75 4.64 -9.76
CA ALA A 220 5.83 3.81 -9.28
C ALA A 220 6.64 4.52 -8.19
N GLY A 221 7.20 3.76 -7.27
CA GLY A 221 8.04 4.34 -6.23
C GLY A 221 8.56 3.37 -5.22
N LEU A 222 8.95 3.91 -4.09
CA LEU A 222 9.58 3.14 -3.01
C LEU A 222 8.67 3.09 -1.78
N ASN A 223 8.61 1.92 -1.15
CA ASN A 223 7.97 1.78 0.15
C ASN A 223 8.76 0.79 1.03
N CYS A 224 8.56 0.88 2.33
CA CYS A 224 9.15 -0.02 3.31
C CYS A 224 10.69 -0.15 3.24
N GLY A 225 11.29 -0.95 4.14
CA GLY A 225 12.73 -1.27 4.16
C GLY A 225 13.65 -0.13 4.58
N ILE A 226 13.33 1.12 4.28
CA ILE A 226 14.12 2.31 4.56
C ILE A 226 13.30 3.45 5.17
N GLY A 227 13.97 4.32 5.94
CA GLY A 227 13.38 5.55 6.48
C GLY A 227 13.35 6.69 5.46
N ALA A 228 12.61 7.76 5.79
CA ALA A 228 12.34 8.88 4.88
C ALA A 228 13.58 9.58 4.35
N ALA A 229 14.64 9.74 5.16
CA ALA A 229 15.88 10.37 4.70
C ALA A 229 16.63 9.55 3.63
N HIS A 230 16.65 8.21 3.74
CA HIS A 230 17.22 7.35 2.71
C HIS A 230 16.36 7.34 1.45
N MET A 231 15.05 7.30 1.61
CA MET A 231 14.11 7.35 0.48
C MET A 231 14.26 8.64 -0.31
N LYS A 232 14.34 9.81 0.38
CA LYS A 232 14.63 11.10 -0.25
C LYS A 232 15.88 11.01 -1.11
N ARG A 233 17.01 10.57 -0.52
CA ARG A 233 18.30 10.49 -1.23
C ARG A 233 18.23 9.61 -2.49
N PHE A 234 17.51 8.49 -2.44
CA PHE A 234 17.39 7.59 -3.59
C PHE A 234 16.50 8.17 -4.68
N LEU A 235 15.38 8.79 -4.31
CA LEU A 235 14.49 9.43 -5.27
C LEU A 235 15.14 10.68 -5.89
N GLU A 236 15.84 11.51 -5.11
CA GLU A 236 16.61 12.66 -5.59
C GLU A 236 17.65 12.22 -6.64
N ALA A 237 18.47 11.22 -6.34
CA ALA A 237 19.47 10.70 -7.26
C ALA A 237 18.87 9.97 -8.48
N TYR A 238 17.65 9.45 -8.40
CA TYR A 238 16.91 8.92 -9.55
C TYR A 238 16.40 10.06 -10.43
N ILE A 239 15.78 11.07 -9.84
CA ILE A 239 15.19 12.22 -10.54
C ILE A 239 16.29 13.07 -11.20
N GLU A 240 17.44 13.26 -10.57
CA GLU A 240 18.60 13.95 -11.17
C GLU A 240 19.11 13.26 -12.45
N GLU A 241 19.02 11.92 -12.52
CA GLU A 241 19.52 11.16 -13.66
C GLU A 241 18.48 10.96 -14.77
N TYR A 242 17.20 10.72 -14.39
CA TYR A 242 16.14 10.32 -15.33
C TYR A 242 15.00 11.33 -15.45
N GLY A 243 14.94 12.34 -14.58
CA GLY A 243 13.80 13.26 -14.49
C GLY A 243 12.59 12.70 -13.74
N VAL A 244 11.60 13.55 -13.54
CA VAL A 244 10.26 13.13 -13.06
C VAL A 244 9.48 12.60 -14.26
N PRO A 245 8.90 11.39 -14.22
CA PRO A 245 8.10 10.88 -15.33
C PRO A 245 6.90 11.80 -15.63
N GLU A 246 6.59 12.00 -16.94
CA GLU A 246 5.47 12.85 -17.37
C GLU A 246 4.12 12.11 -17.26
N ASP A 247 4.10 10.82 -17.65
CA ASP A 247 2.87 10.00 -17.76
C ASP A 247 2.61 9.13 -16.53
N MET A 248 3.36 9.32 -15.44
CA MET A 248 3.29 8.50 -14.24
C MET A 248 3.59 9.33 -12.99
N ILE A 249 2.94 9.03 -11.86
CA ILE A 249 3.31 9.64 -10.59
C ILE A 249 4.43 8.87 -9.89
N LEU A 250 5.35 9.60 -9.24
CA LEU A 250 6.26 9.01 -8.27
C LEU A 250 5.60 8.92 -6.89
N THR A 251 5.89 7.83 -6.18
CA THR A 251 5.34 7.53 -4.85
C THR A 251 6.43 7.30 -3.81
N ALA A 252 6.16 7.68 -2.56
CA ALA A 252 7.11 7.49 -1.45
C ALA A 252 6.38 7.18 -0.13
N LEU A 253 6.52 5.95 0.35
CA LEU A 253 5.93 5.48 1.60
C LEU A 253 7.02 4.84 2.51
N PRO A 254 7.88 5.64 3.13
CA PRO A 254 8.95 5.13 3.97
C PRO A 254 8.44 4.57 5.31
N ASN A 255 9.30 3.82 5.97
CA ASN A 255 9.13 3.51 7.39
C ASN A 255 9.41 4.78 8.24
N CYS A 256 8.85 4.86 9.44
CA CYS A 256 9.23 5.93 10.37
C CYS A 256 10.58 5.63 11.06
N GLY A 257 11.62 5.56 10.24
CA GLY A 257 12.97 5.17 10.63
C GLY A 257 13.20 3.66 10.57
N TYR A 258 14.08 3.18 11.44
CA TYR A 258 14.49 1.77 11.46
C TYR A 258 13.95 1.05 12.70
N PRO A 259 13.54 -0.22 12.57
CA PRO A 259 13.06 -0.99 13.69
C PRO A 259 14.18 -1.24 14.70
N GLN A 260 13.87 -1.06 15.98
CA GLN A 260 14.71 -1.40 17.13
C GLN A 260 13.93 -2.28 18.09
N ILE A 261 14.58 -3.29 18.65
CA ILE A 261 13.97 -4.13 19.68
C ILE A 261 14.31 -3.54 21.05
N VAL A 262 13.30 -2.99 21.72
CA VAL A 262 13.43 -2.46 23.06
C VAL A 262 12.51 -3.21 24.01
N ARG A 263 13.06 -3.94 24.98
CA ARG A 263 12.32 -4.76 25.95
C ARG A 263 11.33 -5.76 25.29
N GLY A 264 11.73 -6.32 24.14
CA GLY A 264 10.90 -7.28 23.40
C GLY A 264 9.83 -6.67 22.48
N HIS A 265 9.75 -5.35 22.40
CA HIS A 265 8.84 -4.64 21.49
C HIS A 265 9.62 -4.01 20.34
N VAL A 266 9.05 -4.04 19.13
CA VAL A 266 9.58 -3.32 17.99
C VAL A 266 9.14 -1.87 18.10
N ILE A 267 10.11 -0.95 18.14
CA ILE A 267 9.88 0.49 18.06
C ILE A 267 10.63 1.06 16.87
N TYR A 268 10.16 2.16 16.33
CA TYR A 268 10.80 2.86 15.20
C TYR A 268 11.44 4.14 15.68
N SER A 269 12.53 4.58 15.00
CA SER A 269 13.45 5.60 15.52
C SER A 269 13.03 7.05 15.27
N ASP A 270 12.22 7.32 14.25
CA ASP A 270 11.95 8.68 13.83
C ASP A 270 10.77 9.30 14.61
N SER A 271 10.93 10.55 15.02
CA SER A 271 9.81 11.30 15.59
C SER A 271 8.82 11.73 14.50
N VAL A 272 7.56 11.96 14.88
CA VAL A 272 6.49 12.43 14.02
C VAL A 272 6.89 13.69 13.25
N THR A 273 7.44 14.69 13.94
CA THR A 273 7.88 15.95 13.34
C THR A 273 9.00 15.76 12.32
N TYR A 274 10.05 15.00 12.69
CA TYR A 274 11.15 14.70 11.76
C TYR A 274 10.66 13.97 10.52
N PHE A 275 9.76 13.01 10.68
CA PHE A 275 9.17 12.28 9.56
C PHE A 275 8.41 13.22 8.62
N GLY A 276 7.55 14.10 9.15
CA GLY A 276 6.79 15.09 8.37
C GLY A 276 7.70 16.03 7.59
N GLU A 277 8.78 16.55 8.24
CA GLU A 277 9.77 17.40 7.58
C GLU A 277 10.45 16.67 6.41
N LYS A 278 10.82 15.39 6.59
CA LYS A 278 11.45 14.60 5.52
C LYS A 278 10.49 14.28 4.38
N ILE A 279 9.22 14.00 4.66
CA ILE A 279 8.20 13.81 3.61
C ILE A 279 7.96 15.11 2.84
N LYS A 280 8.01 16.27 3.49
CA LYS A 280 7.96 17.55 2.79
C LYS A 280 9.12 17.70 1.80
N GLU A 281 10.36 17.43 2.23
CA GLU A 281 11.51 17.45 1.34
C GLU A 281 11.36 16.47 0.14
N VAL A 282 10.77 15.27 0.37
CA VAL A 282 10.46 14.31 -0.70
C VAL A 282 9.41 14.87 -1.67
N SER A 283 8.38 15.53 -1.15
CA SER A 283 7.34 16.16 -1.95
C SER A 283 7.88 17.27 -2.87
N GLU A 284 8.89 18.02 -2.40
CA GLU A 284 9.55 19.09 -3.17
C GLU A 284 10.34 18.56 -4.38
N LEU A 285 10.68 17.26 -4.41
CA LEU A 285 11.30 16.58 -5.56
C LEU A 285 10.30 16.28 -6.70
N GLY A 286 9.00 16.57 -6.54
CA GLY A 286 7.97 16.24 -7.51
C GLY A 286 7.26 14.89 -7.25
N VAL A 287 7.49 14.25 -6.11
CA VAL A 287 6.75 13.05 -5.69
C VAL A 287 5.32 13.44 -5.34
N ARG A 288 4.34 12.70 -5.87
CA ARG A 288 2.92 13.08 -5.82
C ARG A 288 2.04 12.22 -4.91
N ALA A 289 2.38 10.96 -4.68
CA ALA A 289 1.70 10.14 -3.68
C ALA A 289 2.64 9.89 -2.49
N LEU A 290 2.22 10.33 -1.33
CA LEU A 290 3.01 10.37 -0.10
C LEU A 290 2.25 9.69 1.03
N GLY A 291 2.96 9.07 1.96
CA GLY A 291 2.37 8.42 3.12
C GLY A 291 3.41 7.69 3.94
N GLY A 292 3.03 6.56 4.52
CA GLY A 292 3.94 5.81 5.35
C GLY A 292 3.80 4.29 5.22
N CYS A 293 4.84 3.58 5.67
CA CYS A 293 4.86 2.15 5.81
C CYS A 293 5.13 1.76 7.28
N CYS A 294 5.88 0.71 7.55
CA CYS A 294 6.07 0.18 8.88
C CYS A 294 6.38 1.23 9.95
N GLY A 295 5.69 1.12 11.08
CA GLY A 295 5.81 2.01 12.24
C GLY A 295 5.02 3.31 12.15
N THR A 296 4.53 3.73 10.98
CA THR A 296 3.73 4.94 10.86
C THR A 296 2.31 4.71 11.36
N THR A 297 1.88 5.56 12.29
CA THR A 297 0.52 5.59 12.87
C THR A 297 -0.29 6.73 12.25
N PRO A 298 -1.60 6.84 12.52
CA PRO A 298 -2.39 8.00 12.10
C PRO A 298 -1.78 9.36 12.47
N GLU A 299 -1.03 9.45 13.57
CA GLU A 299 -0.34 10.68 13.98
C GLU A 299 0.73 11.12 12.97
N TYR A 300 1.48 10.18 12.38
CA TYR A 300 2.45 10.49 11.32
C TYR A 300 1.77 10.98 10.05
N ILE A 301 0.63 10.39 9.69
CA ILE A 301 -0.15 10.82 8.53
C ILE A 301 -0.74 12.21 8.78
N GLY A 302 -1.24 12.48 9.99
CA GLY A 302 -1.72 13.80 10.40
C GLY A 302 -0.63 14.88 10.32
N GLU A 303 0.60 14.54 10.63
CA GLU A 303 1.73 15.48 10.50
C GLU A 303 2.06 15.78 9.03
N ILE A 304 2.03 14.77 8.14
CA ILE A 304 2.17 15.00 6.70
C ILE A 304 1.03 15.91 6.21
N TYR A 305 -0.21 15.62 6.61
CA TYR A 305 -1.38 16.41 6.23
C TYR A 305 -1.23 17.88 6.66
N ARG A 306 -0.86 18.12 7.90
CA ARG A 306 -0.62 19.47 8.45
C ARG A 306 0.48 20.21 7.69
N THR A 307 1.54 19.50 7.32
CA THR A 307 2.74 20.10 6.72
C THR A 307 2.58 20.41 5.23
N LEU A 308 1.82 19.58 4.50
CA LEU A 308 1.73 19.67 3.03
C LEU A 308 0.36 20.12 2.51
N PHE A 309 -0.74 19.86 3.24
CA PHE A 309 -2.10 20.04 2.72
C PHE A 309 -2.89 21.14 3.46
N GLN A 310 -2.43 21.57 4.64
CA GLN A 310 -3.04 22.70 5.37
C GLN A 310 -2.25 24.01 5.24
N ALA A 311 -1.07 23.98 4.60
CA ALA A 311 -0.22 25.15 4.44
C ALA A 311 -0.53 25.93 3.13
N GLU A 312 -1.45 25.43 2.33
CA GLU A 312 -2.03 26.07 1.15
C GLU A 312 -3.37 26.74 1.54
#